data_0eacdc4e87708651bc3fc354c944c4f6
#
_entry.id   0eacdc4e87708651bc3fc354c944c4f6
#
_cell.length_a   1.000
_cell.length_b   1.000
_cell.length_c   1.000
_cell.angle_alpha   90.00
_cell.angle_beta   90.00
_cell.angle_gamma   90.00
#
_symmetry.space_group_name_H-M   'P 1'
#
loop_
_entity.id
_entity.type
_entity.pdbx_description
1 polymer ?
#
loop_
_entity_poly.entity_id
_entity_poly.type
_entity_poly.pdbx_seq_one_letter_code
_entity_poly.pdbx_strand_id
1 'polypeptide(L)'
;MCIRDSPTEDLLRSIAQINATDSIDFVLVTGDIAEEGDRTTMKKVKSCLDLLKVKYYVALGNHETKWSDSGCTAFGEIFGGERFDFEHKGFLFLGFNSGPLMRMAYGHVVPQDIRWMTERMNQYNTGDPQQNKPVILVTHYPMIEGDVDNWYEVTDAVRPYNIRLFIGGHYHRNRDLRYDGIPGVLMRSNLRDKDGKPGYGIYEITKDSIRVYTQRIGEPKKQWAGFSLTESYYERNGKAEKYPDFSVNKEYPQVKEQWITKTGVGIYCSPAVEKDKVFIGDDMGYLTAYALKDGKALWRFQSGKRIVGTPAVSEGIVVFGSADCKIYGLNAQNGNLLWTVETSEPVLGAVTIDNGTAYIGASDHTFRAINTCNGEIKWTFTGVKGYIETKPLVTDSKVIFGAWDNTLYALNKADGRELWKWTGGLTRMHFSPAAVWPVAAEGKVFITDPQRAMTAIEIETGNTVWRTFQSMVRETIGLSEDGERIYSKTMNDSIVCYSTKGSHPHELWASNVGFGYEHAPSM
;
A
#
# COMPACT_ATOMS: atom_id res chain seq x y z
N MET A 1 -13.32 -8.16 13.04
CA MET A 1 -12.40 -9.22 13.52
C MET A 1 -11.18 -9.17 12.63
N CYS A 2 -9.99 -9.10 13.17
CA CYS A 2 -8.74 -9.28 12.43
C CYS A 2 -8.35 -10.75 12.57
N ILE A 3 -7.98 -11.42 11.48
CA ILE A 3 -7.85 -12.89 11.44
C ILE A 3 -6.39 -13.33 11.28
N ARG A 4 -5.52 -12.43 10.86
CA ARG A 4 -4.10 -12.66 10.67
C ARG A 4 -3.48 -13.40 11.87
N ASP A 5 -2.55 -14.28 11.59
CA ASP A 5 -1.85 -15.13 12.58
C ASP A 5 -2.76 -16.08 13.40
N SER A 6 -4.08 -16.02 13.19
CA SER A 6 -4.99 -16.95 13.82
C SER A 6 -4.93 -18.30 13.09
N PRO A 7 -4.65 -19.41 13.78
CA PRO A 7 -4.84 -20.73 13.19
C PRO A 7 -6.25 -20.84 12.59
N THR A 8 -6.37 -21.50 11.44
CA THR A 8 -7.68 -21.75 10.79
C THR A 8 -8.69 -22.32 11.78
N GLU A 9 -8.22 -23.16 12.71
CA GLU A 9 -9.02 -23.74 13.79
C GLU A 9 -9.68 -22.68 14.69
N ASP A 10 -8.95 -21.61 15.06
CA ASP A 10 -9.49 -20.54 15.91
C ASP A 10 -10.57 -19.72 15.20
N LEU A 11 -10.38 -19.48 13.91
CA LEU A 11 -11.40 -18.84 13.08
C LEU A 11 -12.67 -19.72 13.02
N LEU A 12 -12.52 -21.01 12.77
CA LEU A 12 -13.65 -21.95 12.74
C LEU A 12 -14.36 -22.06 14.09
N ARG A 13 -13.65 -22.05 15.22
CA ARG A 13 -14.26 -22.00 16.57
C ARG A 13 -15.06 -20.73 16.77
N SER A 14 -14.54 -19.58 16.33
CA SER A 14 -15.27 -18.31 16.41
C SER A 14 -16.52 -18.34 15.53
N ILE A 15 -16.44 -18.84 14.32
CA ILE A 15 -17.58 -19.02 13.40
C ILE A 15 -18.64 -19.94 14.02
N ALA A 16 -18.23 -21.07 14.61
CA ALA A 16 -19.16 -21.99 15.27
C ALA A 16 -19.91 -21.32 16.42
N GLN A 17 -19.24 -20.52 17.26
CA GLN A 17 -19.87 -19.79 18.34
C GLN A 17 -20.80 -18.67 17.82
N ILE A 18 -20.41 -17.94 16.79
CA ILE A 18 -21.26 -16.93 16.14
C ILE A 18 -22.52 -17.58 15.59
N ASN A 19 -22.39 -18.72 14.88
CA ASN A 19 -23.51 -19.46 14.31
C ASN A 19 -24.46 -20.07 15.34
N ALA A 20 -24.01 -20.25 16.58
CA ALA A 20 -24.81 -20.71 17.71
C ALA A 20 -25.50 -19.56 18.48
N THR A 21 -25.29 -18.32 18.06
CA THR A 21 -25.83 -17.12 18.72
C THR A 21 -26.95 -16.50 17.84
N ASP A 22 -28.21 -16.71 18.20
CA ASP A 22 -29.36 -16.31 17.38
C ASP A 22 -29.52 -14.80 17.17
N SER A 23 -28.84 -13.97 17.96
CA SER A 23 -28.99 -12.50 17.95
C SER A 23 -27.97 -11.77 17.09
N ILE A 24 -27.15 -12.47 16.31
CA ILE A 24 -26.16 -11.85 15.42
C ILE A 24 -26.80 -11.57 14.05
N ASP A 25 -26.86 -10.30 13.66
CA ASP A 25 -27.43 -9.88 12.37
C ASP A 25 -26.43 -10.06 11.21
N PHE A 26 -25.15 -9.73 11.44
CA PHE A 26 -24.07 -9.83 10.45
C PHE A 26 -22.67 -9.79 11.11
N VAL A 27 -21.62 -10.04 10.35
CA VAL A 27 -20.22 -10.01 10.80
C VAL A 27 -19.44 -8.97 10.00
N LEU A 28 -18.65 -8.15 10.70
CA LEU A 28 -17.66 -7.25 10.12
C LEU A 28 -16.26 -7.80 10.38
N VAL A 29 -15.49 -7.98 9.32
CA VAL A 29 -14.07 -8.33 9.37
C VAL A 29 -13.27 -7.07 9.06
N THR A 30 -12.49 -6.59 10.03
CA THR A 30 -11.82 -5.29 9.98
C THR A 30 -10.39 -5.38 9.44
N GLY A 31 -10.16 -6.21 8.43
CA GLY A 31 -8.88 -6.36 7.73
C GLY A 31 -7.89 -7.30 8.43
N ASP A 32 -6.70 -7.40 7.86
CA ASP A 32 -5.65 -8.34 8.24
C ASP A 32 -6.20 -9.78 8.33
N ILE A 33 -6.67 -10.29 7.20
CA ILE A 33 -7.24 -11.63 7.09
C ILE A 33 -6.19 -12.69 6.75
N ALA A 34 -5.03 -12.25 6.27
CA ALA A 34 -3.90 -13.09 5.89
C ALA A 34 -2.59 -12.45 6.38
N GLU A 35 -1.50 -13.21 6.41
CA GLU A 35 -0.15 -12.67 6.70
C GLU A 35 0.38 -11.86 5.50
N GLU A 36 0.01 -12.28 4.31
CA GLU A 36 0.34 -11.66 3.04
C GLU A 36 -0.92 -11.63 2.17
N GLY A 37 -1.04 -10.61 1.30
CA GLY A 37 -2.22 -10.41 0.46
C GLY A 37 -2.26 -11.32 -0.77
N ASP A 38 -1.88 -12.59 -0.61
CA ASP A 38 -1.89 -13.56 -1.69
C ASP A 38 -3.27 -14.19 -1.91
N ARG A 39 -3.56 -14.47 -3.18
CA ARG A 39 -4.85 -15.01 -3.63
C ARG A 39 -5.23 -16.33 -2.94
N THR A 40 -4.27 -17.22 -2.72
CA THR A 40 -4.52 -18.57 -2.18
C THR A 40 -4.96 -18.50 -0.73
N THR A 41 -4.26 -17.74 0.09
CA THR A 41 -4.60 -17.55 1.51
C THR A 41 -5.94 -16.84 1.66
N MET A 42 -6.18 -15.78 0.87
CA MET A 42 -7.47 -15.06 0.90
C MET A 42 -8.65 -15.97 0.52
N LYS A 43 -8.53 -16.82 -0.49
CA LYS A 43 -9.56 -17.82 -0.84
C LYS A 43 -9.81 -18.82 0.29
N LYS A 44 -8.76 -19.29 0.96
CA LYS A 44 -8.90 -20.18 2.11
C LYS A 44 -9.66 -19.53 3.26
N VAL A 45 -9.33 -18.28 3.59
CA VAL A 45 -10.07 -17.52 4.62
C VAL A 45 -11.52 -17.30 4.21
N LYS A 46 -11.76 -16.94 2.94
CA LYS A 46 -13.13 -16.82 2.42
C LYS A 46 -13.93 -18.10 2.59
N SER A 47 -13.35 -19.26 2.27
CA SER A 47 -14.02 -20.56 2.45
C SER A 47 -14.41 -20.83 3.91
N CYS A 48 -13.63 -20.35 4.88
CA CYS A 48 -14.02 -20.41 6.29
C CYS A 48 -15.16 -19.44 6.60
N LEU A 49 -15.08 -18.19 6.14
CA LEU A 49 -16.11 -17.18 6.37
C LEU A 49 -17.45 -17.55 5.72
N ASP A 50 -17.44 -18.26 4.61
CA ASP A 50 -18.64 -18.76 3.92
C ASP A 50 -19.42 -19.81 4.76
N LEU A 51 -18.85 -20.32 5.86
CA LEU A 51 -19.56 -21.14 6.85
C LEU A 51 -20.43 -20.33 7.82
N LEU A 52 -20.31 -19.01 7.83
CA LEU A 52 -21.22 -18.15 8.61
C LEU A 52 -22.66 -18.28 8.10
N LYS A 53 -23.61 -18.39 9.02
CA LYS A 53 -25.06 -18.42 8.69
C LYS A 53 -25.64 -17.03 8.42
N VAL A 54 -24.90 -15.99 8.76
CA VAL A 54 -25.27 -14.58 8.58
C VAL A 54 -24.36 -13.93 7.53
N LYS A 55 -24.77 -12.81 6.96
CA LYS A 55 -23.94 -12.03 6.02
C LYS A 55 -22.66 -11.56 6.71
N TYR A 56 -21.59 -11.45 5.95
CA TYR A 56 -20.36 -10.86 6.43
C TYR A 56 -19.80 -9.86 5.41
N TYR A 57 -19.02 -8.91 5.89
CA TYR A 57 -18.37 -7.87 5.09
C TYR A 57 -16.92 -7.75 5.53
N VAL A 58 -16.01 -7.62 4.58
CA VAL A 58 -14.57 -7.63 4.83
C VAL A 58 -13.96 -6.32 4.37
N ALA A 59 -13.27 -5.63 5.27
CA ALA A 59 -12.42 -4.49 4.93
C ALA A 59 -10.98 -4.98 4.66
N LEU A 60 -10.23 -4.22 3.87
CA LEU A 60 -8.80 -4.44 3.66
C LEU A 60 -8.01 -4.02 4.90
N GLY A 61 -7.01 -4.82 5.28
CA GLY A 61 -5.98 -4.46 6.25
C GLY A 61 -4.65 -4.15 5.57
N ASN A 62 -3.66 -3.76 6.37
CA ASN A 62 -2.35 -3.43 5.81
C ASN A 62 -1.59 -4.67 5.31
N HIS A 63 -1.92 -5.86 5.77
CA HIS A 63 -1.33 -7.09 5.27
C HIS A 63 -1.80 -7.43 3.86
N GLU A 64 -3.04 -7.17 3.54
CA GLU A 64 -3.57 -7.33 2.18
C GLU A 64 -3.10 -6.23 1.23
N THR A 65 -2.72 -5.05 1.75
CA THR A 65 -2.33 -3.93 0.89
C THR A 65 -0.83 -3.79 0.70
N LYS A 66 -0.02 -3.99 1.75
CA LYS A 66 1.44 -3.85 1.69
C LYS A 66 2.12 -4.94 0.88
N TRP A 67 1.67 -6.19 1.02
CA TRP A 67 2.28 -7.37 0.42
C TRP A 67 1.29 -8.07 -0.53
N SER A 68 0.72 -7.30 -1.44
CA SER A 68 -0.24 -7.81 -2.42
C SER A 68 0.45 -8.14 -3.74
N ASP A 69 0.46 -9.40 -4.11
CA ASP A 69 0.93 -9.87 -5.42
C ASP A 69 0.05 -9.42 -6.60
N SER A 70 -1.14 -8.90 -6.29
CA SER A 70 -2.14 -8.46 -7.28
C SER A 70 -2.42 -6.96 -7.23
N GLY A 71 -1.70 -6.18 -6.38
CA GLY A 71 -2.05 -4.79 -6.13
C GLY A 71 -3.50 -4.65 -5.62
N CYS A 72 -3.93 -5.53 -4.72
CA CYS A 72 -5.28 -5.65 -4.13
C CYS A 72 -6.39 -6.08 -5.09
N THR A 73 -6.17 -6.26 -6.39
CA THR A 73 -7.26 -6.64 -7.32
C THR A 73 -7.84 -8.01 -7.00
N ALA A 74 -7.03 -8.96 -6.52
CA ALA A 74 -7.49 -10.28 -6.07
C ALA A 74 -8.45 -10.19 -4.87
N PHE A 75 -8.25 -9.25 -3.95
CA PHE A 75 -9.17 -9.02 -2.84
C PHE A 75 -10.55 -8.60 -3.36
N GLY A 76 -10.60 -7.64 -4.28
CA GLY A 76 -11.85 -7.20 -4.91
C GLY A 76 -12.60 -8.33 -5.63
N GLU A 77 -11.87 -9.20 -6.33
CA GLU A 77 -12.44 -10.37 -7.02
C GLU A 77 -12.98 -11.43 -6.03
N ILE A 78 -12.32 -11.62 -4.90
CA ILE A 78 -12.70 -12.65 -3.90
C ILE A 78 -13.84 -12.18 -3.01
N PHE A 79 -13.80 -10.92 -2.53
CA PHE A 79 -14.73 -10.38 -1.55
C PHE A 79 -15.78 -9.41 -2.12
N GLY A 80 -15.75 -9.16 -3.44
CA GLY A 80 -16.75 -8.35 -4.15
C GLY A 80 -16.43 -6.86 -4.24
N GLY A 81 -15.27 -6.42 -3.78
CA GLY A 81 -14.80 -5.03 -3.86
C GLY A 81 -13.83 -4.69 -2.74
N GLU A 82 -13.13 -3.57 -2.89
CA GLU A 82 -12.26 -3.00 -1.84
C GLU A 82 -13.04 -2.10 -0.88
N ARG A 83 -14.32 -1.83 -1.21
CA ARG A 83 -15.29 -1.06 -0.46
C ARG A 83 -16.57 -1.83 -0.35
N PHE A 84 -17.33 -1.58 0.72
CA PHE A 84 -18.69 -2.08 0.85
C PHE A 84 -19.60 -1.04 1.48
N ASP A 85 -20.88 -1.10 1.15
CA ASP A 85 -21.92 -0.37 1.83
C ASP A 85 -23.19 -1.22 1.97
N PHE A 86 -23.90 -1.00 3.05
CA PHE A 86 -25.23 -1.58 3.27
C PHE A 86 -26.00 -0.80 4.31
N GLU A 87 -27.33 -0.89 4.22
CA GLU A 87 -28.23 -0.37 5.25
C GLU A 87 -28.74 -1.51 6.13
N HIS A 88 -28.78 -1.27 7.43
CA HIS A 88 -29.34 -2.20 8.39
C HIS A 88 -30.01 -1.48 9.56
N LYS A 89 -31.29 -1.77 9.79
CA LYS A 89 -32.11 -1.22 10.91
C LYS A 89 -31.95 0.30 11.08
N GLY A 90 -31.93 1.05 9.96
CA GLY A 90 -31.85 2.51 9.94
C GLY A 90 -30.44 3.08 10.10
N PHE A 91 -29.38 2.27 10.03
CA PHE A 91 -27.98 2.70 9.97
C PHE A 91 -27.39 2.42 8.59
N LEU A 92 -26.56 3.32 8.11
CA LEU A 92 -25.69 3.08 6.98
C LEU A 92 -24.31 2.62 7.48
N PHE A 93 -23.81 1.52 6.92
CA PHE A 93 -22.47 1.02 7.14
C PHE A 93 -21.64 1.23 5.88
N LEU A 94 -20.48 1.85 6.02
CA LEU A 94 -19.53 2.06 4.93
C LEU A 94 -18.17 1.49 5.32
N GLY A 95 -17.66 0.53 4.55
CA GLY A 95 -16.30 0.01 4.67
C GLY A 95 -15.41 0.52 3.54
N PHE A 96 -14.20 0.96 3.86
CA PHE A 96 -13.26 1.52 2.90
C PHE A 96 -11.82 1.14 3.21
N ASN A 97 -10.96 1.24 2.20
CA ASN A 97 -9.54 0.95 2.33
C ASN A 97 -8.82 2.11 3.04
N SER A 98 -8.04 1.79 4.05
CA SER A 98 -7.19 2.74 4.78
C SER A 98 -5.71 2.30 4.79
N GLY A 99 -5.39 1.18 4.14
CA GLY A 99 -4.01 0.68 4.07
C GLY A 99 -3.21 1.35 2.95
N PRO A 100 -1.88 1.46 3.12
CA PRO A 100 -1.02 1.92 2.03
C PRO A 100 -0.89 0.82 0.98
N LEU A 101 -1.24 1.11 -0.26
CA LEU A 101 -1.10 0.14 -1.35
C LEU A 101 0.37 -0.04 -1.72
N MET A 102 0.87 -1.29 -1.65
CA MET A 102 2.22 -1.68 -2.08
C MET A 102 3.34 -0.83 -1.46
N ARG A 103 3.16 -0.39 -0.19
CA ARG A 103 4.13 0.49 0.47
C ARG A 103 4.29 0.17 1.94
N MET A 104 5.52 0.26 2.42
CA MET A 104 5.85 0.15 3.85
C MET A 104 5.69 1.51 4.54
N ALA A 105 4.51 2.12 4.42
CA ALA A 105 4.19 3.45 4.92
C ALA A 105 2.99 3.41 5.88
N TYR A 106 2.59 4.58 6.36
CA TYR A 106 1.32 4.78 7.05
C TYR A 106 0.13 4.47 6.14
N GLY A 107 -1.03 4.29 6.74
CA GLY A 107 -2.30 4.23 6.02
C GLY A 107 -2.54 5.51 5.21
N HIS A 108 -3.30 5.38 4.14
CA HIS A 108 -3.73 6.47 3.29
C HIS A 108 -5.10 6.17 2.72
N VAL A 109 -6.02 7.11 2.82
CA VAL A 109 -7.35 6.99 2.19
C VAL A 109 -7.35 7.77 0.89
N VAL A 110 -7.45 7.06 -0.22
CA VAL A 110 -7.36 7.68 -1.54
C VAL A 110 -8.53 8.64 -1.82
N PRO A 111 -8.32 9.71 -2.61
CA PRO A 111 -9.35 10.73 -2.84
C PRO A 111 -10.68 10.19 -3.39
N GLN A 112 -10.64 9.15 -4.23
CA GLN A 112 -11.85 8.53 -4.76
C GLN A 112 -12.65 7.76 -3.69
N ASP A 113 -12.03 7.27 -2.61
CA ASP A 113 -12.74 6.62 -1.51
C ASP A 113 -13.41 7.67 -0.62
N ILE A 114 -12.75 8.78 -0.37
CA ILE A 114 -13.34 9.91 0.36
C ILE A 114 -14.56 10.46 -0.40
N ARG A 115 -14.47 10.65 -1.72
CA ARG A 115 -15.63 11.06 -2.54
C ARG A 115 -16.74 10.03 -2.50
N TRP A 116 -16.43 8.74 -2.70
CA TRP A 116 -17.43 7.69 -2.64
C TRP A 116 -18.18 7.66 -1.31
N MET A 117 -17.50 7.79 -0.17
CA MET A 117 -18.14 7.86 1.14
C MET A 117 -19.12 9.03 1.23
N THR A 118 -18.70 10.24 0.82
CA THR A 118 -19.56 11.42 0.87
C THR A 118 -20.75 11.31 -0.07
N GLU A 119 -20.57 10.76 -1.27
CA GLU A 119 -21.66 10.50 -2.22
C GLU A 119 -22.67 9.49 -1.66
N ARG A 120 -22.21 8.39 -1.04
CA ARG A 120 -23.10 7.40 -0.41
C ARG A 120 -23.87 7.98 0.77
N MET A 121 -23.23 8.79 1.63
CA MET A 121 -23.90 9.45 2.74
C MET A 121 -24.91 10.48 2.25
N ASN A 122 -24.63 11.23 1.20
CA ASN A 122 -25.59 12.16 0.58
C ASN A 122 -26.81 11.42 0.02
N GLN A 123 -26.61 10.31 -0.69
CA GLN A 123 -27.70 9.47 -1.21
C GLN A 123 -28.54 8.90 -0.07
N TYR A 124 -27.93 8.43 1.01
CA TYR A 124 -28.60 7.88 2.19
C TYR A 124 -29.48 8.93 2.90
N ASN A 125 -29.00 10.16 2.98
CA ASN A 125 -29.76 11.29 3.56
C ASN A 125 -30.74 11.92 2.56
N THR A 126 -30.93 11.36 1.37
CA THR A 126 -31.84 11.86 0.32
C THR A 126 -31.62 13.34 -0.05
N GLY A 127 -30.37 13.81 0.08
CA GLY A 127 -30.00 15.21 -0.17
C GLY A 127 -30.49 16.21 0.89
N ASP A 128 -31.13 15.74 1.98
CA ASP A 128 -31.58 16.58 3.07
C ASP A 128 -30.64 16.45 4.29
N PRO A 129 -29.79 17.45 4.55
CA PRO A 129 -28.90 17.45 5.70
C PRO A 129 -29.63 17.37 7.06
N GLN A 130 -30.93 17.73 7.11
CA GLN A 130 -31.73 17.69 8.34
C GLN A 130 -32.16 16.27 8.69
N GLN A 131 -32.19 15.33 7.75
CA GLN A 131 -32.51 13.93 8.05
C GLN A 131 -31.45 13.23 8.87
N ASN A 132 -30.20 13.65 8.73
CA ASN A 132 -29.03 13.28 9.56
C ASN A 132 -29.05 11.83 10.09
N LYS A 133 -29.31 10.86 9.19
CA LYS A 133 -29.41 9.45 9.54
C LYS A 133 -28.06 8.90 10.02
N PRO A 134 -28.03 7.97 10.99
CA PRO A 134 -26.81 7.50 11.59
C PRO A 134 -25.95 6.66 10.63
N VAL A 135 -24.66 6.90 10.66
CA VAL A 135 -23.65 6.22 9.84
C VAL A 135 -22.60 5.56 10.74
N ILE A 136 -22.17 4.36 10.40
CA ILE A 136 -21.04 3.66 11.00
C ILE A 136 -20.00 3.43 9.91
N LEU A 137 -18.77 3.84 10.18
CA LEU A 137 -17.63 3.69 9.28
C LEU A 137 -16.77 2.50 9.72
N VAL A 138 -16.34 1.69 8.76
CA VAL A 138 -15.53 0.49 9.00
C VAL A 138 -14.22 0.62 8.23
N THR A 139 -13.11 0.51 8.95
CA THR A 139 -11.78 0.65 8.40
C THR A 139 -10.82 -0.29 9.13
N HIS A 140 -9.58 -0.39 8.69
CA HIS A 140 -8.57 -1.16 9.41
C HIS A 140 -7.74 -0.27 10.35
N TYR A 141 -7.11 0.78 9.80
CA TYR A 141 -6.32 1.72 10.58
C TYR A 141 -7.19 2.71 11.37
N PRO A 142 -6.76 3.12 12.57
CA PRO A 142 -7.36 4.27 13.24
C PRO A 142 -7.10 5.56 12.46
N MET A 143 -8.10 6.46 12.40
CA MET A 143 -7.98 7.75 11.71
C MET A 143 -7.29 8.79 12.60
N ILE A 144 -6.02 8.56 12.91
CA ILE A 144 -5.19 9.42 13.77
C ILE A 144 -3.81 9.66 13.16
N GLU A 145 -3.16 10.72 13.63
CA GLU A 145 -1.75 10.99 13.34
C GLU A 145 -0.87 9.80 13.73
N GLY A 146 0.08 9.44 12.88
CA GLY A 146 0.98 8.30 13.07
C GLY A 146 0.44 6.95 12.58
N ASP A 147 -0.83 6.87 12.18
CA ASP A 147 -1.42 5.66 11.58
C ASP A 147 -1.93 5.90 10.14
N VAL A 148 -2.58 7.05 9.88
CA VAL A 148 -3.05 7.44 8.55
C VAL A 148 -2.58 8.86 8.25
N ASP A 149 -1.85 9.05 7.17
CA ASP A 149 -1.19 10.33 6.87
C ASP A 149 -2.18 11.46 6.53
N ASN A 150 -3.31 11.13 5.89
CA ASN A 150 -4.37 12.08 5.57
C ASN A 150 -5.65 11.90 6.42
N TRP A 151 -5.49 11.44 7.68
CA TRP A 151 -6.61 11.23 8.60
C TRP A 151 -7.55 12.45 8.71
N TYR A 152 -6.99 13.65 8.67
CA TYR A 152 -7.73 14.91 8.77
C TYR A 152 -8.64 15.17 7.55
N GLU A 153 -8.22 14.79 6.34
CA GLU A 153 -9.07 14.88 5.14
C GLU A 153 -10.29 13.99 5.26
N VAL A 154 -10.13 12.79 5.85
CA VAL A 154 -11.22 11.85 6.10
C VAL A 154 -12.18 12.40 7.14
N THR A 155 -11.67 12.82 8.30
CA THR A 155 -12.50 13.33 9.40
C THR A 155 -13.25 14.61 9.00
N ASP A 156 -12.63 15.52 8.25
CA ASP A 156 -13.28 16.71 7.72
C ASP A 156 -14.39 16.37 6.71
N ALA A 157 -14.13 15.44 5.80
CA ALA A 157 -15.10 15.05 4.78
C ALA A 157 -16.36 14.41 5.38
N VAL A 158 -16.21 13.62 6.46
CA VAL A 158 -17.33 12.92 7.08
C VAL A 158 -18.03 13.73 8.19
N ARG A 159 -17.40 14.78 8.70
CA ARG A 159 -17.91 15.62 9.79
C ARG A 159 -19.31 16.21 9.59
N PRO A 160 -19.73 16.62 8.37
CA PRO A 160 -21.10 17.09 8.15
C PRO A 160 -22.19 16.05 8.36
N TYR A 161 -21.84 14.77 8.45
CA TYR A 161 -22.78 13.66 8.55
C TYR A 161 -22.87 13.13 9.98
N ASN A 162 -23.93 12.37 10.27
CA ASN A 162 -24.19 11.79 11.57
C ASN A 162 -23.37 10.50 11.80
N ILE A 163 -22.04 10.62 11.84
CA ILE A 163 -21.18 9.46 12.11
C ILE A 163 -21.32 9.07 13.58
N ARG A 164 -21.66 7.85 13.88
CA ARG A 164 -21.85 7.37 15.25
C ARG A 164 -20.68 6.59 15.78
N LEU A 165 -19.94 5.94 14.90
CA LEU A 165 -18.78 5.17 15.29
C LEU A 165 -17.86 4.89 14.08
N PHE A 166 -16.55 4.95 14.29
CA PHE A 166 -15.58 4.24 13.47
C PHE A 166 -15.24 2.89 14.12
N ILE A 167 -15.27 1.82 13.35
CA ILE A 167 -14.89 0.47 13.78
C ILE A 167 -13.61 0.08 13.04
N GLY A 168 -12.56 -0.27 13.80
CA GLY A 168 -11.26 -0.64 13.24
C GLY A 168 -10.60 -1.84 13.91
N GLY A 169 -9.38 -2.16 13.41
CA GLY A 169 -8.52 -3.26 13.88
C GLY A 169 -7.10 -2.79 14.20
N HIS A 170 -6.11 -3.33 13.49
CA HIS A 170 -4.71 -2.96 13.44
C HIS A 170 -3.88 -3.23 14.72
N TYR A 171 -4.30 -2.73 15.87
CA TYR A 171 -3.51 -2.85 17.10
C TYR A 171 -3.68 -4.17 17.86
N HIS A 172 -4.51 -5.08 17.38
CA HIS A 172 -4.81 -6.38 18.00
C HIS A 172 -5.30 -6.31 19.45
N ARG A 173 -5.82 -5.17 19.87
CA ARG A 173 -6.33 -4.92 21.23
C ARG A 173 -7.47 -3.91 21.23
N ASN A 174 -8.31 -4.02 22.23
CA ASN A 174 -9.41 -3.09 22.42
C ASN A 174 -8.88 -1.69 22.77
N ARG A 175 -9.38 -0.67 22.06
CA ARG A 175 -9.15 0.75 22.36
C ARG A 175 -10.38 1.56 22.06
N ASP A 176 -10.74 2.46 22.97
CA ASP A 176 -11.67 3.56 22.76
C ASP A 176 -10.86 4.79 22.36
N LEU A 177 -11.17 5.36 21.23
CA LEU A 177 -10.44 6.47 20.61
C LEU A 177 -11.39 7.58 20.20
N ARG A 178 -10.82 8.76 19.95
CA ARG A 178 -11.53 9.89 19.34
C ARG A 178 -10.75 10.37 18.14
N TYR A 179 -11.41 10.38 16.99
CA TYR A 179 -10.85 10.82 15.71
C TYR A 179 -11.31 12.24 15.45
N ASP A 180 -10.55 13.22 15.93
CA ASP A 180 -10.94 14.64 15.93
C ASP A 180 -12.38 14.85 16.48
N GLY A 181 -12.66 14.23 17.63
CA GLY A 181 -13.96 14.26 18.32
C GLY A 181 -14.94 13.15 17.92
N ILE A 182 -14.78 12.49 16.80
CA ILE A 182 -15.65 11.40 16.35
C ILE A 182 -15.31 10.11 17.13
N PRO A 183 -16.28 9.38 17.69
CA PRO A 183 -16.03 8.14 18.39
C PRO A 183 -15.43 7.06 17.49
N GLY A 184 -14.41 6.36 17.99
CA GLY A 184 -13.78 5.25 17.31
C GLY A 184 -13.41 4.12 18.23
N VAL A 185 -13.52 2.88 17.77
CA VAL A 185 -13.06 1.70 18.50
C VAL A 185 -12.17 0.84 17.66
N LEU A 186 -11.10 0.38 18.26
CA LEU A 186 -10.30 -0.71 17.72
C LEU A 186 -10.65 -1.98 18.49
N MET A 187 -10.79 -3.06 17.74
CA MET A 187 -11.08 -4.37 18.33
C MET A 187 -9.81 -5.23 18.38
N ARG A 188 -9.76 -6.09 19.39
CA ARG A 188 -8.79 -7.18 19.42
C ARG A 188 -8.87 -8.02 18.15
N SER A 189 -7.75 -8.63 17.77
CA SER A 189 -7.74 -9.67 16.73
C SER A 189 -8.41 -10.96 17.22
N ASN A 190 -8.68 -11.88 16.28
CA ASN A 190 -9.14 -13.22 16.62
C ASN A 190 -8.03 -14.13 17.21
N LEU A 191 -6.81 -13.62 17.31
CA LEU A 191 -5.68 -14.32 17.92
C LEU A 191 -6.03 -14.82 19.33
N ARG A 192 -5.55 -16.03 19.63
CA ARG A 192 -5.63 -16.58 20.98
C ARG A 192 -4.76 -15.79 21.95
N ASP A 193 -5.27 -15.55 23.13
CA ASP A 193 -4.49 -15.01 24.24
C ASP A 193 -3.54 -16.06 24.82
N LYS A 194 -2.77 -15.70 25.84
CA LYS A 194 -1.83 -16.61 26.53
C LYS A 194 -2.48 -17.90 27.06
N ASP A 195 -3.79 -17.87 27.32
CA ASP A 195 -4.58 -19.02 27.75
C ASP A 195 -5.15 -19.86 26.59
N GLY A 196 -4.75 -19.59 25.36
CA GLY A 196 -5.13 -20.33 24.17
C GLY A 196 -6.55 -20.07 23.64
N LYS A 197 -7.23 -19.00 24.12
CA LYS A 197 -8.60 -18.70 23.70
C LYS A 197 -8.65 -17.56 22.68
N PRO A 198 -9.18 -17.81 21.48
CA PRO A 198 -9.48 -16.75 20.52
C PRO A 198 -10.72 -15.96 20.97
N GLY A 199 -10.98 -14.83 20.28
CA GLY A 199 -12.16 -14.02 20.57
C GLY A 199 -12.41 -12.93 19.53
N TYR A 200 -13.57 -12.28 19.65
CA TYR A 200 -14.04 -11.25 18.72
C TYR A 200 -14.85 -10.19 19.48
N GLY A 201 -15.18 -9.10 18.79
CA GLY A 201 -16.05 -8.06 19.34
C GLY A 201 -17.52 -8.31 19.03
N ILE A 202 -18.40 -7.88 19.93
CA ILE A 202 -19.84 -7.79 19.70
C ILE A 202 -20.26 -6.34 19.90
N TYR A 203 -21.03 -5.82 18.95
CA TYR A 203 -21.66 -4.50 19.03
C TYR A 203 -23.18 -4.69 19.18
N GLU A 204 -23.72 -4.25 20.28
CA GLU A 204 -25.17 -4.18 20.49
C GLU A 204 -25.63 -2.75 20.23
N ILE A 205 -26.37 -2.55 19.15
CA ILE A 205 -26.89 -1.26 18.74
C ILE A 205 -28.38 -1.21 19.09
N THR A 206 -28.73 -0.30 19.98
CA THR A 206 -30.11 -0.03 20.37
C THR A 206 -30.56 1.31 19.79
N LYS A 207 -31.75 1.77 20.12
CA LYS A 207 -32.25 3.09 19.75
C LYS A 207 -31.39 4.23 20.31
N ASP A 208 -30.83 4.06 21.51
CA ASP A 208 -30.21 5.14 22.27
C ASP A 208 -28.70 4.94 22.52
N SER A 209 -28.15 3.77 22.23
CA SER A 209 -26.75 3.46 22.55
C SER A 209 -26.13 2.37 21.68
N ILE A 210 -24.80 2.42 21.57
CA ILE A 210 -23.97 1.33 21.10
C ILE A 210 -23.18 0.80 22.29
N ARG A 211 -23.27 -0.51 22.59
CA ARG A 211 -22.48 -1.20 23.61
C ARG A 211 -21.49 -2.12 22.93
N VAL A 212 -20.27 -2.08 23.38
CA VAL A 212 -19.17 -2.85 22.78
C VAL A 212 -18.64 -3.88 23.77
N TYR A 213 -18.62 -5.13 23.35
CA TYR A 213 -18.21 -6.26 24.16
C TYR A 213 -17.04 -7.01 23.54
N THR A 214 -16.24 -7.63 24.37
CA THR A 214 -15.32 -8.72 23.97
C THR A 214 -16.03 -10.05 24.25
N GLN A 215 -16.06 -10.93 23.26
CA GLN A 215 -16.47 -12.31 23.37
C GLN A 215 -15.27 -13.22 23.19
N ARG A 216 -14.94 -13.99 24.22
CA ARG A 216 -13.92 -15.05 24.14
C ARG A 216 -14.62 -16.40 24.00
N ILE A 217 -13.96 -17.34 23.34
CA ILE A 217 -14.55 -18.67 23.14
C ILE A 217 -14.78 -19.37 24.47
N GLY A 218 -16.03 -19.80 24.69
CA GLY A 218 -16.46 -20.48 25.92
C GLY A 218 -16.59 -19.60 27.16
N GLU A 219 -16.55 -18.28 27.01
CA GLU A 219 -16.73 -17.33 28.11
C GLU A 219 -17.95 -16.42 27.89
N PRO A 220 -18.55 -15.83 28.95
CA PRO A 220 -19.55 -14.81 28.79
C PRO A 220 -18.95 -13.53 28.16
N LYS A 221 -19.72 -12.83 27.34
CA LYS A 221 -19.30 -11.54 26.79
C LYS A 221 -19.07 -10.50 27.89
N LYS A 222 -18.04 -9.66 27.74
CA LYS A 222 -17.69 -8.61 28.70
C LYS A 222 -17.72 -7.25 28.02
N GLN A 223 -18.58 -6.36 28.53
CA GLN A 223 -18.65 -4.98 28.06
C GLN A 223 -17.38 -4.21 28.46
N TRP A 224 -16.86 -3.37 27.54
CA TRP A 224 -15.68 -2.55 27.81
C TRP A 224 -15.80 -1.12 27.26
N ALA A 225 -16.74 -0.85 26.34
CA ALA A 225 -17.03 0.50 25.85
C ALA A 225 -18.54 0.68 25.62
N GLY A 226 -18.95 1.94 25.47
CA GLY A 226 -20.34 2.30 25.16
C GLY A 226 -20.42 3.75 24.69
N PHE A 227 -21.35 4.01 23.76
CA PHE A 227 -21.55 5.31 23.12
C PHE A 227 -23.04 5.65 23.12
N SER A 228 -23.38 6.89 23.48
CA SER A 228 -24.74 7.42 23.34
C SER A 228 -25.04 7.70 21.86
N LEU A 229 -26.25 7.39 21.42
CA LEU A 229 -26.75 7.77 20.10
C LEU A 229 -27.58 9.05 20.12
N THR A 230 -27.85 9.60 21.32
CA THR A 230 -28.60 10.83 21.52
C THR A 230 -27.73 12.07 21.68
N GLU A 231 -26.42 11.89 21.97
CA GLU A 231 -25.49 12.98 22.13
C GLU A 231 -24.77 13.28 20.81
N SER A 232 -24.40 14.57 20.60
CA SER A 232 -23.53 14.99 19.52
C SER A 232 -22.08 14.92 19.98
N TYR A 233 -21.23 14.24 19.21
CA TYR A 233 -19.79 14.10 19.49
C TYR A 233 -18.93 15.07 18.66
N TYR A 234 -19.55 15.88 17.81
CA TYR A 234 -18.84 16.62 16.75
C TYR A 234 -18.44 18.02 17.13
N GLU A 235 -18.87 18.51 18.30
CA GLU A 235 -18.36 19.77 18.77
C GLU A 235 -16.88 19.60 19.11
N ARG A 236 -16.04 20.28 18.34
CA ARG A 236 -14.66 20.49 18.71
C ARG A 236 -14.66 21.28 20.02
N ASN A 237 -14.55 20.61 21.17
CA ASN A 237 -14.52 21.23 22.49
C ASN A 237 -13.27 22.14 22.68
N GLY A 238 -13.08 23.11 21.79
CA GLY A 238 -12.00 24.10 21.82
C GLY A 238 -10.59 23.57 21.62
N LYS A 239 -10.40 22.26 21.52
CA LYS A 239 -9.13 21.59 21.19
C LYS A 239 -9.31 20.79 19.92
N ALA A 240 -9.27 21.49 18.77
CA ALA A 240 -9.07 20.82 17.51
C ALA A 240 -7.81 19.94 17.63
N GLU A 241 -7.90 18.66 17.22
CA GLU A 241 -6.69 17.88 17.02
C GLU A 241 -5.78 18.64 16.06
N LYS A 242 -4.49 18.58 16.32
CA LYS A 242 -3.52 19.37 15.58
C LYS A 242 -3.40 18.82 14.17
N TYR A 243 -3.79 19.60 13.17
CA TYR A 243 -3.49 19.27 11.78
C TYR A 243 -1.98 19.17 11.57
N PRO A 244 -1.52 18.39 10.57
CA PRO A 244 -0.12 18.34 10.22
C PRO A 244 0.45 19.75 10.02
N ASP A 245 1.58 20.04 10.63
CA ASP A 245 2.26 21.33 10.50
C ASP A 245 3.26 21.30 9.34
N PHE A 246 2.88 21.92 8.25
CA PHE A 246 3.74 22.08 7.06
C PHE A 246 4.61 23.35 7.09
N SER A 247 4.74 24.01 8.23
CA SER A 247 5.51 25.26 8.35
C SER A 247 6.99 25.11 8.00
N VAL A 248 7.54 23.90 8.12
CA VAL A 248 8.92 23.56 7.69
C VAL A 248 9.18 23.94 6.23
N ASN A 249 8.16 23.94 5.37
CA ASN A 249 8.31 24.36 3.98
C ASN A 249 8.77 25.81 3.83
N LYS A 250 8.54 26.66 4.84
CA LYS A 250 8.98 28.06 4.86
C LYS A 250 10.50 28.20 5.07
N GLU A 251 11.15 27.16 5.59
CA GLU A 251 12.61 27.11 5.77
C GLU A 251 13.36 26.90 4.44
N TYR A 252 12.62 26.51 3.39
CA TYR A 252 13.16 26.22 2.07
C TYR A 252 12.61 27.16 0.97
N PRO A 253 12.81 28.49 1.08
CA PRO A 253 12.21 29.46 0.17
C PRO A 253 12.75 29.37 -1.28
N GLN A 254 13.84 28.66 -1.48
CA GLN A 254 14.39 28.36 -2.81
C GLN A 254 13.57 27.31 -3.57
N VAL A 255 12.81 26.46 -2.87
CA VAL A 255 11.90 25.49 -3.48
C VAL A 255 10.61 26.20 -3.84
N LYS A 256 10.31 26.31 -5.13
CA LYS A 256 9.12 27.01 -5.64
C LYS A 256 8.24 26.04 -6.39
N GLU A 257 6.96 26.09 -6.08
CA GLU A 257 5.94 25.41 -6.86
C GLU A 257 5.90 26.00 -8.28
N GLN A 258 6.01 25.13 -9.29
CA GLN A 258 5.82 25.52 -10.70
C GLN A 258 4.35 25.38 -11.11
N TRP A 259 3.74 24.28 -10.77
CA TRP A 259 2.32 23.98 -10.96
C TRP A 259 1.87 22.80 -10.10
N ILE A 260 0.57 22.72 -9.84
CA ILE A 260 -0.09 21.58 -9.20
C ILE A 260 -1.26 21.14 -10.07
N THR A 261 -1.36 19.83 -10.34
CA THR A 261 -2.54 19.22 -10.95
C THR A 261 -3.18 18.25 -9.97
N LYS A 262 -4.43 18.50 -9.59
CA LYS A 262 -5.22 17.60 -8.74
C LYS A 262 -5.89 16.55 -9.62
N THR A 263 -5.46 15.31 -9.53
CA THR A 263 -6.02 14.19 -10.30
C THR A 263 -7.33 13.66 -9.70
N GLY A 264 -7.49 13.82 -8.40
CA GLY A 264 -8.64 13.32 -7.64
C GLY A 264 -8.68 11.78 -7.51
N VAL A 265 -7.59 11.09 -7.83
CA VAL A 265 -7.43 9.62 -7.69
C VAL A 265 -6.07 9.31 -7.09
N GLY A 266 -5.92 8.14 -6.51
CA GLY A 266 -4.66 7.65 -5.95
C GLY A 266 -3.59 7.49 -7.03
N ILE A 267 -2.35 7.89 -6.71
CA ILE A 267 -1.16 7.70 -7.54
C ILE A 267 -0.13 6.96 -6.72
N TYR A 268 0.37 5.84 -7.24
CA TYR A 268 1.33 4.98 -6.54
C TYR A 268 2.69 4.91 -7.25
N CYS A 269 2.75 5.27 -8.53
CA CYS A 269 3.97 5.28 -9.30
C CYS A 269 4.71 6.63 -9.22
N SER A 270 6.01 6.61 -9.50
CA SER A 270 6.78 7.82 -9.75
C SER A 270 6.53 8.34 -11.18
N PRO A 271 6.70 9.64 -11.43
CA PRO A 271 6.56 10.18 -12.78
C PRO A 271 7.74 9.77 -13.68
N ALA A 272 7.45 9.45 -14.94
CA ALA A 272 8.47 9.36 -15.98
C ALA A 272 8.47 10.65 -16.81
N VAL A 273 9.65 11.12 -17.19
CA VAL A 273 9.80 12.38 -17.92
C VAL A 273 10.63 12.15 -19.19
N GLU A 274 10.10 12.63 -20.31
CA GLU A 274 10.87 12.74 -21.57
C GLU A 274 10.52 14.06 -22.26
N LYS A 275 11.55 14.85 -22.58
CA LYS A 275 11.42 16.15 -23.25
C LYS A 275 10.47 17.11 -22.48
N ASP A 276 9.31 17.37 -23.04
CA ASP A 276 8.30 18.33 -22.55
C ASP A 276 7.10 17.66 -21.87
N LYS A 277 7.17 16.35 -21.57
CA LYS A 277 6.07 15.53 -21.04
C LYS A 277 6.42 14.79 -19.77
N VAL A 278 5.41 14.67 -18.92
CA VAL A 278 5.41 13.87 -17.71
C VAL A 278 4.34 12.78 -17.85
N PHE A 279 4.68 11.53 -17.57
CA PHE A 279 3.78 10.38 -17.68
C PHE A 279 3.52 9.80 -16.28
N ILE A 280 2.25 9.64 -15.93
CA ILE A 280 1.82 9.14 -14.62
C ILE A 280 0.72 8.11 -14.79
N GLY A 281 0.88 6.96 -14.13
CA GLY A 281 -0.17 5.96 -13.94
C GLY A 281 -1.01 6.24 -12.69
N ASP A 282 -2.28 5.83 -12.70
CA ASP A 282 -3.17 6.04 -11.57
C ASP A 282 -3.93 4.76 -11.14
N ASP A 283 -4.60 4.86 -10.00
CA ASP A 283 -5.37 3.78 -9.37
C ASP A 283 -6.60 3.33 -10.18
N MET A 284 -7.06 4.17 -11.10
CA MET A 284 -8.19 3.86 -11.99
C MET A 284 -7.72 3.24 -13.32
N GLY A 285 -6.43 2.99 -13.47
CA GLY A 285 -5.82 2.36 -14.64
C GLY A 285 -5.55 3.31 -15.80
N TYR A 286 -5.51 4.61 -15.55
CA TYR A 286 -5.13 5.56 -16.59
C TYR A 286 -3.63 5.85 -16.56
N LEU A 287 -3.00 5.80 -17.73
CA LEU A 287 -1.75 6.48 -17.97
C LEU A 287 -2.07 7.84 -18.60
N THR A 288 -1.64 8.91 -17.95
CA THR A 288 -1.86 10.29 -18.43
C THR A 288 -0.53 10.95 -18.72
N ALA A 289 -0.43 11.60 -19.88
CA ALA A 289 0.67 12.50 -20.19
C ALA A 289 0.27 13.94 -19.90
N TYR A 290 1.13 14.62 -19.16
CA TYR A 290 0.99 16.04 -18.84
C TYR A 290 2.10 16.85 -19.50
N ALA A 291 1.80 18.11 -19.86
CA ALA A 291 2.83 19.04 -20.29
C ALA A 291 3.72 19.41 -19.09
N LEU A 292 5.03 19.24 -19.22
CA LEU A 292 6.01 19.54 -18.17
C LEU A 292 5.98 21.01 -17.72
N LYS A 293 5.66 21.91 -18.62
CA LYS A 293 5.68 23.38 -18.37
C LYS A 293 4.55 23.88 -17.47
N ASP A 294 3.36 23.27 -17.54
CA ASP A 294 2.15 23.80 -16.90
C ASP A 294 1.18 22.75 -16.34
N GLY A 295 1.55 21.46 -16.37
CA GLY A 295 0.77 20.36 -15.80
C GLY A 295 -0.55 20.06 -16.52
N LYS A 296 -0.78 20.60 -17.73
CA LYS A 296 -2.00 20.30 -18.49
C LYS A 296 -1.96 18.91 -19.05
N ALA A 297 -3.06 18.16 -18.92
CA ALA A 297 -3.22 16.86 -19.54
C ALA A 297 -3.20 16.99 -21.07
N LEU A 298 -2.36 16.23 -21.73
CA LEU A 298 -2.20 16.21 -23.18
C LEU A 298 -3.00 15.06 -23.81
N TRP A 299 -2.90 13.88 -23.23
CA TRP A 299 -3.64 12.70 -23.62
C TRP A 299 -3.76 11.73 -22.45
N ARG A 300 -4.65 10.76 -22.58
CA ARG A 300 -4.93 9.75 -21.56
C ARG A 300 -5.23 8.40 -22.23
N PHE A 301 -4.61 7.35 -21.72
CA PHE A 301 -4.88 5.96 -22.13
C PHE A 301 -5.42 5.19 -20.95
N GLN A 302 -6.39 4.31 -21.15
CA GLN A 302 -6.95 3.48 -20.11
C GLN A 302 -6.56 2.02 -20.30
N SER A 303 -5.89 1.42 -19.31
CA SER A 303 -5.72 -0.01 -19.12
C SER A 303 -6.92 -0.63 -18.39
N GLY A 304 -6.96 -1.94 -18.25
CA GLY A 304 -8.09 -2.64 -17.64
C GLY A 304 -8.18 -2.54 -16.12
N LYS A 305 -7.05 -2.25 -15.44
CA LYS A 305 -6.95 -2.12 -13.97
C LYS A 305 -5.86 -1.11 -13.61
N ARG A 306 -5.63 -0.90 -12.31
CA ARG A 306 -4.68 0.08 -11.76
C ARG A 306 -3.26 -0.07 -12.31
N ILE A 307 -2.56 1.06 -12.39
CA ILE A 307 -1.15 1.17 -12.74
C ILE A 307 -0.38 1.54 -11.48
N VAL A 308 0.35 0.58 -10.92
CA VAL A 308 1.14 0.75 -9.68
C VAL A 308 2.61 0.98 -10.01
N GLY A 309 3.14 0.21 -10.96
CA GLY A 309 4.53 0.30 -11.38
C GLY A 309 4.84 1.61 -12.10
N THR A 310 6.03 2.16 -11.83
CA THR A 310 6.51 3.37 -12.51
C THR A 310 6.73 3.10 -13.99
N PRO A 311 6.14 3.90 -14.89
CA PRO A 311 6.39 3.79 -16.33
C PRO A 311 7.83 4.21 -16.68
N ALA A 312 8.30 3.79 -17.83
CA ALA A 312 9.53 4.33 -18.41
C ALA A 312 9.24 4.83 -19.82
N VAL A 313 9.99 5.86 -20.24
CA VAL A 313 9.85 6.45 -21.56
C VAL A 313 11.22 6.66 -22.17
N SER A 314 11.37 6.28 -23.43
CA SER A 314 12.60 6.49 -24.22
C SER A 314 12.26 6.46 -25.70
N GLU A 315 12.91 7.32 -26.49
CA GLU A 315 12.79 7.39 -27.95
C GLU A 315 11.32 7.53 -28.43
N GLY A 316 10.48 8.23 -27.65
CA GLY A 316 9.09 8.48 -27.98
C GLY A 316 8.14 7.29 -27.73
N ILE A 317 8.59 6.28 -27.01
CA ILE A 317 7.76 5.14 -26.58
C ILE A 317 7.69 5.10 -25.06
N VAL A 318 6.50 5.07 -24.49
CA VAL A 318 6.28 4.85 -23.06
C VAL A 318 5.83 3.41 -22.82
N VAL A 319 6.49 2.74 -21.86
CA VAL A 319 6.21 1.35 -21.47
C VAL A 319 5.79 1.32 -20.00
N PHE A 320 4.74 0.56 -19.68
CA PHE A 320 4.28 0.37 -18.31
C PHE A 320 3.56 -0.98 -18.12
N GLY A 321 3.51 -1.45 -16.87
CA GLY A 321 2.72 -2.60 -16.45
C GLY A 321 1.40 -2.17 -15.83
N SER A 322 0.40 -3.05 -15.88
CA SER A 322 -0.90 -2.86 -15.25
C SER A 322 -1.35 -4.11 -14.49
N ALA A 323 -2.16 -3.93 -13.47
CA ALA A 323 -2.75 -5.03 -12.70
C ALA A 323 -3.79 -5.85 -13.50
N ASP A 324 -4.05 -5.51 -14.76
CA ASP A 324 -4.86 -6.29 -15.69
C ASP A 324 -4.09 -7.40 -16.42
N CYS A 325 -2.90 -7.75 -15.92
CA CYS A 325 -2.03 -8.78 -16.48
C CYS A 325 -1.47 -8.43 -17.87
N LYS A 326 -1.16 -7.15 -18.10
CA LYS A 326 -0.59 -6.69 -19.38
C LYS A 326 0.55 -5.70 -19.18
N ILE A 327 1.52 -5.78 -20.11
CA ILE A 327 2.53 -4.76 -20.32
C ILE A 327 2.15 -4.02 -21.60
N TYR A 328 2.20 -2.70 -21.56
CA TYR A 328 1.78 -1.82 -22.65
C TYR A 328 2.95 -1.01 -23.19
N GLY A 329 3.01 -0.85 -24.49
CA GLY A 329 3.83 0.12 -25.19
C GLY A 329 2.96 1.11 -25.95
N LEU A 330 3.09 2.40 -25.62
CA LEU A 330 2.33 3.47 -26.28
C LEU A 330 3.26 4.46 -26.95
N ASN A 331 2.75 5.12 -27.99
CA ASN A 331 3.38 6.30 -28.56
C ASN A 331 3.32 7.47 -27.56
N ALA A 332 4.47 7.94 -27.10
CA ALA A 332 4.57 8.97 -26.07
C ALA A 332 4.01 10.34 -26.52
N GLN A 333 3.89 10.60 -27.83
CA GLN A 333 3.39 11.85 -28.35
C GLN A 333 1.86 11.97 -28.26
N ASN A 334 1.15 10.86 -28.51
CA ASN A 334 -0.32 10.91 -28.68
C ASN A 334 -1.09 9.84 -27.87
N GLY A 335 -0.40 8.95 -27.15
CA GLY A 335 -1.02 7.90 -26.34
C GLY A 335 -1.58 6.71 -27.12
N ASN A 336 -1.32 6.62 -28.42
CA ASN A 336 -1.80 5.50 -29.21
C ASN A 336 -1.09 4.20 -28.80
N LEU A 337 -1.87 3.12 -28.66
CA LEU A 337 -1.35 1.79 -28.41
C LEU A 337 -0.51 1.29 -29.59
N LEU A 338 0.71 0.87 -29.30
CA LEU A 338 1.62 0.25 -30.27
C LEU A 338 1.59 -1.27 -30.15
N TRP A 339 1.70 -1.78 -28.93
CA TRP A 339 1.70 -3.22 -28.65
C TRP A 339 1.30 -3.51 -27.20
N THR A 340 0.93 -4.78 -26.95
CA THR A 340 0.74 -5.35 -25.62
C THR A 340 1.46 -6.69 -25.51
N VAL A 341 1.94 -6.98 -24.28
CA VAL A 341 2.42 -8.32 -23.89
C VAL A 341 1.54 -8.80 -22.75
N GLU A 342 0.93 -9.96 -22.90
CA GLU A 342 0.13 -10.58 -21.84
C GLU A 342 1.00 -11.35 -20.85
N THR A 343 0.60 -11.32 -19.59
CA THR A 343 1.21 -12.06 -18.48
C THR A 343 0.14 -12.90 -17.79
N SER A 344 0.54 -13.94 -17.06
CA SER A 344 -0.45 -14.78 -16.36
C SER A 344 -0.95 -14.19 -15.05
N GLU A 345 -0.24 -13.21 -14.49
CA GLU A 345 -0.57 -12.50 -13.26
C GLU A 345 -0.29 -11.00 -13.41
N PRO A 346 -0.76 -10.15 -12.49
CA PRO A 346 -0.59 -8.71 -12.53
C PRO A 346 0.85 -8.22 -12.72
N VAL A 347 1.01 -7.09 -13.40
CA VAL A 347 2.31 -6.44 -13.62
C VAL A 347 2.39 -5.21 -12.73
N LEU A 348 3.08 -5.35 -11.61
CA LEU A 348 3.23 -4.32 -10.59
C LEU A 348 4.64 -3.70 -10.60
N GLY A 349 5.57 -4.31 -11.32
CA GLY A 349 6.96 -3.87 -11.43
C GLY A 349 7.12 -2.56 -12.18
N ALA A 350 8.08 -1.75 -11.73
CA ALA A 350 8.53 -0.58 -12.48
C ALA A 350 9.37 -0.99 -13.68
N VAL A 351 9.38 -0.16 -14.72
CA VAL A 351 10.10 -0.41 -15.96
C VAL A 351 11.44 0.33 -15.99
N THR A 352 12.47 -0.31 -16.52
CA THR A 352 13.69 0.39 -16.98
C THR A 352 13.87 0.15 -18.47
N ILE A 353 14.10 1.21 -19.24
CA ILE A 353 14.41 1.13 -20.66
C ILE A 353 15.90 1.45 -20.86
N ASP A 354 16.58 0.59 -21.61
CA ASP A 354 17.95 0.81 -22.05
C ASP A 354 18.13 0.31 -23.48
N ASN A 355 18.67 1.15 -24.35
CA ASN A 355 18.97 0.85 -25.76
C ASN A 355 17.83 0.11 -26.48
N GLY A 356 16.61 0.68 -26.46
CA GLY A 356 15.44 0.11 -27.13
C GLY A 356 14.92 -1.20 -26.53
N THR A 357 15.31 -1.53 -25.28
CA THR A 357 14.84 -2.70 -24.56
C THR A 357 14.25 -2.30 -23.22
N ALA A 358 13.01 -2.71 -22.95
CA ALA A 358 12.35 -2.56 -21.67
C ALA A 358 12.58 -3.81 -20.81
N TYR A 359 12.97 -3.59 -19.57
CA TYR A 359 13.22 -4.61 -18.55
C TYR A 359 12.16 -4.48 -17.48
N ILE A 360 11.39 -5.56 -17.22
CA ILE A 360 10.26 -5.53 -16.30
C ILE A 360 10.00 -6.90 -15.69
N GLY A 361 9.69 -6.92 -14.39
CA GLY A 361 9.18 -8.08 -13.68
C GLY A 361 7.67 -8.03 -13.48
N ALA A 362 7.06 -9.17 -13.20
CA ALA A 362 5.62 -9.30 -12.94
C ALA A 362 5.34 -10.25 -11.78
N SER A 363 4.08 -10.32 -11.36
CA SER A 363 3.63 -11.23 -10.31
C SER A 363 3.53 -12.69 -10.75
N ASP A 364 3.68 -12.96 -12.03
CA ASP A 364 3.80 -14.31 -12.58
C ASP A 364 5.21 -14.92 -12.40
N HIS A 365 6.01 -14.34 -11.52
CA HIS A 365 7.37 -14.78 -11.18
C HIS A 365 8.33 -14.77 -12.38
N THR A 366 8.00 -13.98 -13.40
CA THR A 366 8.79 -13.91 -14.62
C THR A 366 9.37 -12.51 -14.82
N PHE A 367 10.64 -12.43 -15.09
CA PHE A 367 11.32 -11.21 -15.53
C PHE A 367 11.52 -11.23 -17.05
N ARG A 368 11.32 -10.10 -17.73
CA ARG A 368 11.29 -10.01 -19.20
C ARG A 368 12.16 -8.87 -19.72
N ALA A 369 12.84 -9.11 -20.85
CA ALA A 369 13.40 -8.09 -21.71
C ALA A 369 12.57 -8.02 -23.00
N ILE A 370 12.07 -6.83 -23.32
CA ILE A 370 11.09 -6.62 -24.40
C ILE A 370 11.60 -5.54 -25.32
N ASN A 371 11.54 -5.76 -26.62
CA ASN A 371 11.82 -4.74 -27.63
C ASN A 371 10.75 -3.63 -27.55
N THR A 372 11.15 -2.39 -27.30
CA THR A 372 10.22 -1.27 -27.11
C THR A 372 9.46 -0.93 -28.39
N CYS A 373 10.00 -1.17 -29.57
CA CYS A 373 9.39 -0.79 -30.84
C CYS A 373 8.18 -1.68 -31.22
N ASN A 374 8.23 -2.99 -30.89
CA ASN A 374 7.24 -3.95 -31.37
C ASN A 374 6.67 -4.90 -30.31
N GLY A 375 7.14 -4.84 -29.06
CA GLY A 375 6.70 -5.71 -27.98
C GLY A 375 7.25 -7.14 -28.04
N GLU A 376 8.19 -7.43 -28.90
CA GLU A 376 8.83 -8.75 -29.00
C GLU A 376 9.64 -9.06 -27.74
N ILE A 377 9.39 -10.22 -27.14
CA ILE A 377 10.16 -10.68 -25.97
C ILE A 377 11.51 -11.21 -26.45
N LYS A 378 12.59 -10.51 -26.08
CA LYS A 378 13.96 -10.91 -26.40
C LYS A 378 14.42 -12.12 -25.59
N TRP A 379 14.10 -12.12 -24.30
CA TRP A 379 14.34 -13.23 -23.38
C TRP A 379 13.43 -13.13 -22.14
N THR A 380 13.27 -14.26 -21.45
CA THR A 380 12.57 -14.37 -20.18
C THR A 380 13.42 -15.11 -19.15
N PHE A 381 13.25 -14.74 -17.87
CA PHE A 381 13.82 -15.47 -16.75
C PHE A 381 12.69 -15.88 -15.78
N THR A 382 12.56 -17.18 -15.50
CA THR A 382 11.50 -17.77 -14.68
C THR A 382 12.00 -18.36 -13.36
N GLY A 383 13.22 -18.03 -12.96
CA GLY A 383 13.86 -18.55 -11.75
C GLY A 383 13.46 -17.87 -10.44
N VAL A 384 12.54 -16.91 -10.48
CA VAL A 384 12.07 -16.12 -9.32
C VAL A 384 10.96 -16.87 -8.58
N LYS A 385 11.01 -16.84 -7.24
CA LYS A 385 9.99 -17.52 -6.40
C LYS A 385 8.95 -16.58 -5.80
N GLY A 386 9.18 -15.28 -5.84
CA GLY A 386 8.27 -14.25 -5.37
C GLY A 386 7.88 -13.29 -6.51
N TYR A 387 6.86 -12.48 -6.32
CA TYR A 387 6.51 -11.46 -7.30
C TYR A 387 7.56 -10.34 -7.35
N ILE A 388 7.59 -9.61 -8.48
CA ILE A 388 8.61 -8.60 -8.76
C ILE A 388 7.92 -7.24 -8.88
N GLU A 389 8.26 -6.33 -7.95
CA GLU A 389 7.72 -4.97 -7.88
C GLU A 389 8.78 -3.91 -8.19
N THR A 390 10.04 -4.21 -7.93
CA THR A 390 11.15 -3.26 -8.01
C THR A 390 11.36 -2.67 -9.40
N LYS A 391 12.03 -1.52 -9.46
CA LYS A 391 12.63 -1.00 -10.69
C LYS A 391 14.00 -1.67 -10.91
N PRO A 392 14.21 -2.37 -12.01
CA PRO A 392 15.48 -3.02 -12.25
C PRO A 392 16.59 -2.01 -12.53
N LEU A 393 17.77 -2.23 -11.95
CA LEU A 393 19.02 -1.59 -12.32
C LEU A 393 19.57 -2.25 -13.57
N VAL A 394 19.83 -1.48 -14.60
CA VAL A 394 20.45 -1.95 -15.85
C VAL A 394 21.81 -1.31 -16.00
N THR A 395 22.84 -2.13 -16.19
CA THR A 395 24.22 -1.72 -16.49
C THR A 395 24.59 -2.12 -17.91
N ASP A 396 25.86 -1.96 -18.31
CA ASP A 396 26.34 -2.38 -19.64
C ASP A 396 26.13 -3.87 -19.89
N SER A 397 26.31 -4.70 -18.86
CA SER A 397 26.29 -6.18 -18.98
C SER A 397 25.29 -6.90 -18.11
N LYS A 398 24.66 -6.23 -17.14
CA LYS A 398 23.80 -6.87 -16.13
C LYS A 398 22.46 -6.19 -15.96
N VAL A 399 21.46 -6.97 -15.54
CA VAL A 399 20.18 -6.51 -15.02
C VAL A 399 20.04 -7.02 -13.60
N ILE A 400 19.80 -6.11 -12.63
CA ILE A 400 19.78 -6.43 -11.21
C ILE A 400 18.45 -5.96 -10.62
N PHE A 401 17.75 -6.86 -9.92
CA PHE A 401 16.44 -6.58 -9.33
C PHE A 401 16.19 -7.42 -8.08
N GLY A 402 15.40 -6.90 -7.16
CA GLY A 402 14.90 -7.63 -5.99
C GLY A 402 13.54 -8.27 -6.26
N ALA A 403 13.21 -9.32 -5.51
CA ALA A 403 11.91 -9.96 -5.55
C ALA A 403 11.42 -10.31 -4.13
N TRP A 404 10.12 -10.53 -3.98
CA TRP A 404 9.48 -10.86 -2.71
C TRP A 404 9.69 -12.33 -2.29
N ASP A 405 10.91 -12.85 -2.54
CA ASP A 405 11.42 -14.13 -2.10
C ASP A 405 12.76 -14.02 -1.34
N ASN A 406 13.02 -12.85 -0.76
CA ASN A 406 14.27 -12.51 -0.05
C ASN A 406 15.52 -12.45 -0.93
N THR A 407 15.38 -12.36 -2.25
CA THR A 407 16.49 -12.48 -3.17
C THR A 407 16.67 -11.21 -4.01
N LEU A 408 17.92 -10.77 -4.15
CA LEU A 408 18.39 -9.87 -5.19
C LEU A 408 19.02 -10.73 -6.28
N TYR A 409 18.56 -10.58 -7.50
CA TYR A 409 19.01 -11.33 -8.68
C TYR A 409 19.88 -10.45 -9.57
N ALA A 410 20.93 -11.02 -10.14
CA ALA A 410 21.67 -10.42 -11.24
C ALA A 410 21.66 -11.36 -12.45
N LEU A 411 21.20 -10.84 -13.56
CA LEU A 411 21.11 -11.56 -14.82
C LEU A 411 22.06 -10.96 -15.85
N ASN A 412 22.51 -11.78 -16.78
CA ASN A 412 23.21 -11.31 -17.98
C ASN A 412 22.21 -10.52 -18.85
N LYS A 413 22.55 -9.29 -19.20
CA LYS A 413 21.68 -8.38 -19.94
C LYS A 413 21.32 -8.89 -21.34
N ALA A 414 22.23 -9.62 -21.99
CA ALA A 414 22.07 -10.05 -23.38
C ALA A 414 21.10 -11.23 -23.53
N ASP A 415 21.11 -12.18 -22.59
CA ASP A 415 20.41 -13.47 -22.72
C ASP A 415 19.54 -13.84 -21.52
N GLY A 416 19.53 -13.04 -20.45
CA GLY A 416 18.73 -13.28 -19.25
C GLY A 416 19.24 -14.41 -18.35
N ARG A 417 20.41 -14.98 -18.62
CA ARG A 417 21.00 -16.03 -17.79
C ARG A 417 21.38 -15.49 -16.41
N GLU A 418 21.04 -16.22 -15.32
CA GLU A 418 21.44 -15.89 -13.96
C GLU A 418 22.97 -15.88 -13.81
N LEU A 419 23.50 -14.81 -13.25
CA LEU A 419 24.91 -14.65 -12.94
C LEU A 419 25.20 -14.92 -11.47
N TRP A 420 24.42 -14.30 -10.58
CA TRP A 420 24.49 -14.51 -9.13
C TRP A 420 23.18 -14.14 -8.44
N LYS A 421 23.06 -14.57 -7.18
CA LYS A 421 22.00 -14.22 -6.23
C LYS A 421 22.60 -13.73 -4.93
N TRP A 422 21.89 -12.80 -4.29
CA TRP A 422 22.23 -12.34 -2.96
C TRP A 422 21.00 -12.38 -2.06
N THR A 423 21.19 -12.71 -0.76
CA THR A 423 20.12 -12.66 0.25
C THR A 423 20.62 -11.95 1.52
N GLY A 424 19.71 -11.28 2.23
CA GLY A 424 19.99 -10.64 3.51
C GLY A 424 20.09 -11.58 4.71
N GLY A 425 19.88 -12.89 4.50
CA GLY A 425 19.98 -13.94 5.53
C GLY A 425 18.71 -14.20 6.34
N LEU A 426 17.67 -13.35 6.26
CA LEU A 426 16.36 -13.61 6.86
C LEU A 426 15.42 -14.27 5.84
N THR A 427 14.51 -15.11 6.35
CA THR A 427 13.64 -15.95 5.51
C THR A 427 12.20 -15.43 5.38
N ARG A 428 11.78 -14.45 6.22
CA ARG A 428 10.45 -13.85 6.07
C ARG A 428 10.42 -12.95 4.85
N MET A 429 9.41 -13.11 4.01
CA MET A 429 9.17 -12.31 2.81
C MET A 429 9.22 -10.81 3.08
N HIS A 430 8.70 -10.36 4.22
CA HIS A 430 8.69 -8.96 4.65
C HIS A 430 10.07 -8.27 4.70
N PHE A 431 11.15 -9.03 4.68
CA PHE A 431 12.52 -8.53 4.68
C PHE A 431 13.18 -8.55 3.29
N SER A 432 12.41 -8.82 2.26
CA SER A 432 12.90 -8.87 0.89
C SER A 432 13.45 -7.54 0.40
N PRO A 433 14.50 -7.52 -0.43
CA PRO A 433 14.96 -6.33 -1.13
C PRO A 433 14.08 -6.00 -2.35
N ALA A 434 12.78 -6.30 -2.27
CA ALA A 434 11.86 -6.25 -3.39
C ALA A 434 11.31 -4.85 -3.69
N ALA A 435 11.21 -4.00 -2.67
CA ALA A 435 10.66 -2.65 -2.83
C ALA A 435 11.73 -1.59 -3.12
N VAL A 436 13.01 -1.93 -3.03
CA VAL A 436 14.10 -0.99 -3.28
C VAL A 436 14.47 -0.93 -4.76
N TRP A 437 14.87 0.25 -5.22
CA TRP A 437 15.46 0.44 -6.55
C TRP A 437 16.99 0.42 -6.44
N PRO A 438 17.66 -0.68 -6.78
CA PRO A 438 19.11 -0.77 -6.64
C PRO A 438 19.83 0.32 -7.43
N VAL A 439 20.94 0.85 -6.89
CA VAL A 439 21.81 1.79 -7.58
C VAL A 439 23.22 1.22 -7.64
N ALA A 440 24.04 1.63 -8.63
CA ALA A 440 25.39 1.13 -8.79
C ALA A 440 26.41 2.25 -8.98
N ALA A 441 27.54 2.13 -8.30
CA ALA A 441 28.72 2.95 -8.46
C ALA A 441 29.96 2.21 -7.96
N GLU A 442 31.15 2.58 -8.43
CA GLU A 442 32.44 2.08 -7.93
C GLU A 442 32.51 0.52 -7.87
N GLY A 443 31.98 -0.15 -8.91
CA GLY A 443 31.95 -1.62 -8.98
C GLY A 443 31.05 -2.30 -7.97
N LYS A 444 30.16 -1.56 -7.32
CA LYS A 444 29.25 -2.07 -6.30
C LYS A 444 27.79 -1.75 -6.64
N VAL A 445 26.90 -2.61 -6.19
CA VAL A 445 25.46 -2.38 -6.11
C VAL A 445 25.11 -2.01 -4.67
N PHE A 446 24.32 -0.96 -4.51
CA PHE A 446 23.84 -0.54 -3.19
C PHE A 446 22.33 -0.75 -3.11
N ILE A 447 21.91 -1.32 -2.00
CA ILE A 447 20.48 -1.51 -1.65
C ILE A 447 20.21 -1.11 -0.22
N THR A 448 18.97 -0.79 0.04
CA THR A 448 18.39 -0.72 1.38
C THR A 448 17.28 -1.77 1.49
N ASP A 449 17.01 -2.27 2.68
CA ASP A 449 15.97 -3.28 2.85
C ASP A 449 15.18 -3.10 4.16
N PRO A 450 14.00 -3.75 4.30
CA PRO A 450 13.15 -3.64 5.48
C PRO A 450 13.78 -4.15 6.79
N GLN A 451 14.96 -4.80 6.74
CA GLN A 451 15.76 -5.09 7.93
C GLN A 451 16.42 -3.83 8.52
N ARG A 452 16.20 -2.66 7.90
CA ARG A 452 16.80 -1.37 8.26
C ARG A 452 18.30 -1.32 7.98
N ALA A 453 18.73 -2.04 6.96
CA ALA A 453 20.13 -2.14 6.56
C ALA A 453 20.38 -1.46 5.23
N MET A 454 21.57 -0.86 5.11
CA MET A 454 22.19 -0.51 3.83
C MET A 454 23.26 -1.52 3.53
N THR A 455 23.31 -2.00 2.29
CA THR A 455 24.27 -3.03 1.86
C THR A 455 24.95 -2.61 0.57
N ALA A 456 26.28 -2.77 0.52
CA ALA A 456 27.06 -2.72 -0.70
C ALA A 456 27.46 -4.15 -1.11
N ILE A 457 27.21 -4.48 -2.36
CA ILE A 457 27.42 -5.80 -2.94
C ILE A 457 28.35 -5.65 -4.15
N GLU A 458 29.35 -6.48 -4.27
CA GLU A 458 30.23 -6.48 -5.43
C GLU A 458 29.43 -6.85 -6.70
N ILE A 459 29.46 -5.98 -7.69
CA ILE A 459 28.57 -6.10 -8.87
C ILE A 459 28.89 -7.32 -9.73
N GLU A 460 30.16 -7.80 -9.71
CA GLU A 460 30.59 -8.93 -10.51
C GLU A 460 30.25 -10.28 -9.89
N THR A 461 30.33 -10.38 -8.56
CA THR A 461 30.25 -11.68 -7.86
C THR A 461 29.01 -11.86 -7.00
N GLY A 462 28.31 -10.76 -6.62
CA GLY A 462 27.23 -10.79 -5.65
C GLY A 462 27.69 -10.91 -4.18
N ASN A 463 28.98 -10.83 -3.93
CA ASN A 463 29.50 -10.88 -2.55
C ASN A 463 29.22 -9.58 -1.81
N THR A 464 28.82 -9.68 -0.55
CA THR A 464 28.67 -8.51 0.32
C THR A 464 30.02 -7.87 0.59
N VAL A 465 30.18 -6.61 0.19
CA VAL A 465 31.36 -5.80 0.53
C VAL A 465 31.23 -5.28 1.97
N TRP A 466 30.08 -4.70 2.28
CA TRP A 466 29.72 -4.30 3.64
C TRP A 466 28.20 -4.26 3.81
N ARG A 467 27.73 -4.36 5.05
CA ARG A 467 26.34 -4.20 5.47
C ARG A 467 26.29 -3.45 6.78
N THR A 468 25.46 -2.41 6.88
CA THR A 468 25.34 -1.58 8.08
C THR A 468 23.90 -1.36 8.47
N PHE A 469 23.65 -1.31 9.79
CA PHE A 469 22.37 -0.98 10.42
C PHE A 469 22.42 0.37 11.13
N GLN A 470 23.52 1.10 11.01
CA GLN A 470 23.81 2.31 11.79
C GLN A 470 22.73 3.37 11.64
N SER A 471 22.27 3.64 10.42
CA SER A 471 21.34 4.72 10.15
C SER A 471 19.89 4.28 10.05
N MET A 472 19.59 2.99 10.27
CA MET A 472 18.23 2.44 10.24
C MET A 472 17.44 2.83 8.99
N VAL A 473 18.04 2.74 7.83
CA VAL A 473 17.42 3.01 6.52
C VAL A 473 16.45 1.90 6.12
N ARG A 474 15.53 2.17 5.19
CA ARG A 474 14.60 1.13 4.73
C ARG A 474 14.59 0.97 3.20
N GLU A 475 13.58 1.51 2.52
CA GLU A 475 13.35 1.19 1.10
C GLU A 475 13.88 2.27 0.15
N THR A 476 14.25 3.43 0.65
CA THR A 476 14.70 4.55 -0.19
C THR A 476 16.20 4.57 -0.38
N ILE A 477 16.65 4.66 -1.63
CA ILE A 477 18.04 4.90 -1.97
C ILE A 477 18.11 5.71 -3.27
N GLY A 478 19.04 6.65 -3.33
CA GLY A 478 19.32 7.45 -4.50
C GLY A 478 20.83 7.61 -4.68
N LEU A 479 21.27 7.84 -5.92
CA LEU A 479 22.66 8.05 -6.29
C LEU A 479 22.84 9.50 -6.75
N SER A 480 23.95 10.16 -6.36
CA SER A 480 24.35 11.43 -6.94
C SER A 480 24.75 11.31 -8.40
N GLU A 481 24.63 12.39 -9.16
CA GLU A 481 24.95 12.42 -10.59
C GLU A 481 26.43 12.04 -10.86
N ASP A 482 27.34 12.44 -9.96
CA ASP A 482 28.76 12.10 -10.04
C ASP A 482 29.07 10.64 -9.63
N GLY A 483 28.09 9.89 -9.12
CA GLY A 483 28.25 8.51 -8.65
C GLY A 483 29.04 8.38 -7.33
N GLU A 484 29.38 9.48 -6.65
CA GLU A 484 30.23 9.44 -5.47
C GLU A 484 29.46 9.29 -4.16
N ARG A 485 28.12 9.54 -4.16
CA ARG A 485 27.29 9.57 -2.95
C ARG A 485 26.00 8.81 -3.14
N ILE A 486 25.59 8.10 -2.09
CA ILE A 486 24.26 7.52 -1.98
C ILE A 486 23.50 8.21 -0.86
N TYR A 487 22.21 8.44 -1.10
CA TYR A 487 21.28 9.06 -0.17
C TYR A 487 20.20 8.07 0.23
N SER A 488 19.82 8.09 1.48
CA SER A 488 18.71 7.27 1.97
C SER A 488 17.95 7.98 3.08
N LYS A 489 16.64 7.75 3.16
CA LYS A 489 15.83 8.20 4.29
C LYS A 489 15.87 7.16 5.41
N THR A 490 15.99 7.64 6.64
CA THR A 490 15.97 6.80 7.84
C THR A 490 14.57 6.69 8.42
N MET A 491 14.36 5.74 9.32
CA MET A 491 13.13 5.63 10.11
C MET A 491 12.96 6.75 11.15
N ASN A 492 14.01 7.52 11.43
CA ASN A 492 14.01 8.61 12.41
C ASN A 492 13.95 9.98 11.73
N ASP A 493 13.32 10.06 10.56
CA ASP A 493 13.10 11.30 9.81
C ASP A 493 14.37 12.05 9.39
N SER A 494 15.46 11.34 9.20
CA SER A 494 16.69 11.92 8.69
C SER A 494 16.97 11.45 7.26
N ILE A 495 17.66 12.27 6.49
CA ILE A 495 18.36 11.85 5.28
C ILE A 495 19.80 11.62 5.63
N VAL A 496 20.36 10.51 5.21
CA VAL A 496 21.76 10.15 5.37
C VAL A 496 22.44 10.08 4.02
N CYS A 497 23.69 10.50 4.01
CA CYS A 497 24.57 10.46 2.82
C CYS A 497 25.77 9.59 3.13
N TYR A 498 25.99 8.58 2.28
CA TYR A 498 27.17 7.72 2.35
C TYR A 498 28.04 7.86 1.12
N SER A 499 29.35 7.68 1.31
CA SER A 499 30.29 7.55 0.19
C SER A 499 30.09 6.21 -0.53
N THR A 500 30.15 6.22 -1.85
CA THR A 500 30.20 4.99 -2.68
C THR A 500 31.57 4.33 -2.66
N LYS A 501 32.62 5.06 -2.23
CA LYS A 501 34.01 4.62 -2.24
C LYS A 501 34.38 3.77 -1.04
N GLY A 502 35.36 2.89 -1.22
CA GLY A 502 35.93 2.09 -0.13
C GLY A 502 35.20 0.76 0.12
N SER A 503 35.75 -0.02 1.08
CA SER A 503 35.29 -1.37 1.46
C SER A 503 34.54 -1.41 2.79
N HIS A 504 34.26 -0.24 3.39
CA HIS A 504 33.50 -0.09 4.64
C HIS A 504 32.46 1.01 4.47
N PRO A 505 31.34 0.94 5.24
CA PRO A 505 30.33 2.01 5.20
C PRO A 505 30.95 3.31 5.75
N HIS A 506 30.82 4.40 5.00
CA HIS A 506 31.31 5.72 5.38
C HIS A 506 30.19 6.75 5.23
N GLU A 507 29.56 7.07 6.36
CA GLU A 507 28.58 8.15 6.43
C GLU A 507 29.29 9.51 6.36
N LEU A 508 28.90 10.32 5.39
CA LEU A 508 29.44 11.64 5.17
C LEU A 508 28.69 12.69 6.02
N TRP A 509 27.39 12.55 6.07
CA TRP A 509 26.52 13.41 6.88
C TRP A 509 25.13 12.78 7.07
N ALA A 510 24.42 13.25 8.11
CA ALA A 510 23.00 13.02 8.33
C ALA A 510 22.31 14.36 8.63
N SER A 511 21.08 14.54 8.14
CA SER A 511 20.28 15.73 8.40
C SER A 511 18.85 15.32 8.73
N ASN A 512 18.32 15.83 9.86
CA ASN A 512 16.91 15.66 10.18
C ASN A 512 16.07 16.60 9.29
N VAL A 513 14.98 16.08 8.73
CA VAL A 513 14.12 16.82 7.79
C VAL A 513 12.84 17.36 8.44
N GLY A 514 12.65 17.11 9.74
CA GLY A 514 11.67 17.81 10.57
C GLY A 514 10.23 17.31 10.50
N PHE A 515 9.96 16.17 9.86
CA PHE A 515 8.59 15.63 9.75
C PHE A 515 8.21 14.66 10.88
N GLY A 516 9.14 14.30 11.76
CA GLY A 516 8.91 13.57 13.01
C GLY A 516 8.72 12.07 12.91
N TYR A 517 8.44 11.47 11.76
CA TYR A 517 8.20 10.05 11.62
C TYR A 517 8.54 9.44 10.26
N GLU A 518 8.56 8.12 10.26
CA GLU A 518 8.78 7.28 9.11
C GLU A 518 7.69 7.46 8.06
N HIS A 519 8.03 8.17 7.01
CA HIS A 519 7.37 8.00 5.73
C HIS A 519 8.38 7.38 4.79
N ALA A 520 8.22 6.11 4.43
CA ALA A 520 8.93 5.57 3.29
C ALA A 520 8.21 6.08 2.05
N PRO A 521 8.63 7.18 1.42
CA PRO A 521 8.08 7.51 0.13
C PRO A 521 8.52 6.41 -0.81
N SER A 522 7.63 5.94 -1.64
CA SER A 522 8.04 5.24 -2.84
C SER A 522 8.89 6.19 -3.67
N MET A 523 9.93 5.72 -4.19
CA MET A 523 10.70 6.43 -5.19
C MET A 523 10.10 6.31 -6.57
#